data_2a28c5ccbca60364f135dd631a52f158
#
_entry.id   2a28c5ccbca60364f135dd631a52f158
#
_cell.length_a   1.000
_cell.length_b   1.000
_cell.length_c   1.000
_cell.angle_alpha   90.00
_cell.angle_beta   90.00
_cell.angle_gamma   90.00
#
_symmetry.space_group_name_H-M   'P 1'
#
loop_
_entity.id
_entity.type
_entity.pdbx_description
1 polymer ?
#
loop_
_entity_poly.entity_id
_entity_poly.type
_entity_poly.pdbx_seq_one_letter_code
_entity_poly.pdbx_strand_id
1 'polypeptide(L)'
;MSATHAATQEWLVSVDDHVLEPPHVWQDRLPARFKDVGPRIVTDDAGEAWLFEGKRIATTGLAAAAGKKREEFSPMPVTYADMREGCYEPKARVADMTKAGVLASLCFPSFPRFCGQTFTEADDRELGLLCVQAYNDWMIDEWCGTEPGRLIPMIILPLWDPLLAAAEIERTAAKG
;
A
#
# COMPACT_ATOMS: atom_id res chain seq x y z
N MET A 1 -0.24 -43.27 -30.17
CA MET A 1 0.25 -41.87 -30.18
C MET A 1 -0.40 -41.14 -28.99
N SER A 2 0.35 -40.99 -27.95
CA SER A 2 -0.17 -40.28 -26.72
C SER A 2 0.00 -38.78 -26.95
N ALA A 3 -1.09 -38.06 -27.07
CA ALA A 3 -1.07 -36.61 -27.11
C ALA A 3 -0.71 -36.12 -25.68
N THR A 4 0.52 -35.66 -25.51
CA THR A 4 0.94 -34.89 -24.39
C THR A 4 0.12 -33.58 -24.36
N HIS A 5 -0.91 -33.50 -23.54
CA HIS A 5 -1.51 -32.23 -23.23
C HIS A 5 -0.45 -31.37 -22.54
N ALA A 6 0.06 -30.37 -23.26
CA ALA A 6 0.78 -29.29 -22.63
C ALA A 6 -0.20 -28.65 -21.63
N ALA A 7 0.10 -28.74 -20.35
CA ALA A 7 -0.67 -28.06 -19.35
C ALA A 7 -0.63 -26.56 -19.66
N THR A 8 -1.75 -26.00 -20.10
CA THR A 8 -1.89 -24.55 -20.22
C THR A 8 -1.78 -23.97 -18.81
N GLN A 9 -0.76 -23.16 -18.58
CA GLN A 9 -0.60 -22.48 -17.30
C GLN A 9 -1.79 -21.54 -17.13
N GLU A 10 -2.64 -21.84 -16.16
CA GLU A 10 -3.74 -20.95 -15.77
C GLU A 10 -3.17 -19.84 -14.92
N TRP A 11 -3.46 -18.59 -15.30
CA TRP A 11 -3.06 -17.40 -14.58
C TRP A 11 -4.23 -16.84 -13.80
N LEU A 12 -3.95 -16.39 -12.58
CA LEU A 12 -4.90 -15.71 -11.71
C LEU A 12 -4.74 -14.19 -11.81
N VAL A 13 -5.84 -13.46 -11.63
CA VAL A 13 -5.81 -12.01 -11.36
C VAL A 13 -6.32 -11.81 -9.94
N SER A 14 -5.49 -11.23 -9.07
CA SER A 14 -5.87 -10.87 -7.72
C SER A 14 -6.65 -9.55 -7.76
N VAL A 15 -7.88 -9.55 -7.22
CA VAL A 15 -8.76 -8.38 -7.23
C VAL A 15 -8.96 -7.79 -5.84
N ASP A 16 -8.28 -8.31 -4.83
CA ASP A 16 -8.33 -7.85 -3.45
C ASP A 16 -6.98 -8.12 -2.78
N ASP A 17 -5.96 -7.38 -3.24
CA ASP A 17 -4.59 -7.53 -2.78
C ASP A 17 -4.13 -6.25 -2.09
N HIS A 18 -3.53 -6.38 -0.90
CA HIS A 18 -3.10 -5.24 -0.11
C HIS A 18 -1.59 -5.02 -0.20
N VAL A 19 -1.19 -3.76 -0.12
CA VAL A 19 0.21 -3.36 0.03
C VAL A 19 0.44 -2.80 1.43
N LEU A 20 1.64 -2.96 1.97
CA LEU A 20 2.08 -2.25 3.16
C LEU A 20 2.96 -1.10 2.70
N GLU A 21 2.50 0.11 2.95
CA GLU A 21 3.20 1.31 2.49
C GLU A 21 4.57 1.42 3.15
N PRO A 22 5.67 1.57 2.38
CA PRO A 22 6.98 1.75 2.98
C PRO A 22 7.13 3.12 3.67
N PRO A 23 8.04 3.25 4.65
CA PRO A 23 8.16 4.45 5.49
C PRO A 23 8.35 5.76 4.74
N HIS A 24 8.94 5.72 3.53
CA HIS A 24 9.29 6.91 2.75
C HIS A 24 8.10 7.55 2.00
N VAL A 25 6.97 6.85 1.83
CA VAL A 25 5.84 7.29 1.00
C VAL A 25 5.46 8.75 1.25
N TRP A 26 5.27 9.12 2.51
CA TRP A 26 4.89 10.47 2.90
C TRP A 26 6.10 11.35 3.23
N GLN A 27 7.13 10.77 3.85
CA GLN A 27 8.30 11.53 4.29
C GLN A 27 9.09 12.14 3.12
N ASP A 28 9.07 11.52 1.95
CA ASP A 28 9.75 12.04 0.77
C ASP A 28 8.91 13.06 0.00
N ARG A 29 7.57 13.03 0.16
CA ARG A 29 6.63 13.82 -0.64
C ARG A 29 6.00 15.00 0.08
N LEU A 30 5.87 14.92 1.39
CA LEU A 30 5.28 16.01 2.17
C LEU A 30 6.20 17.23 2.25
N PRO A 31 5.65 18.46 2.20
CA PRO A 31 6.38 19.67 2.53
C PRO A 31 7.02 19.60 3.92
N ALA A 32 8.17 20.24 4.09
CA ALA A 32 8.96 20.17 5.33
C ALA A 32 8.14 20.51 6.60
N ARG A 33 7.22 21.47 6.51
CA ARG A 33 6.35 21.88 7.64
C ARG A 33 5.42 20.78 8.16
N PHE A 34 5.15 19.75 7.35
CA PHE A 34 4.24 18.66 7.69
C PHE A 34 4.95 17.33 8.00
N LYS A 35 6.27 17.24 7.81
CA LYS A 35 6.99 15.97 8.02
C LYS A 35 6.90 15.44 9.44
N ASP A 36 6.91 16.33 10.44
CA ASP A 36 6.87 15.93 11.85
C ASP A 36 5.47 15.49 12.32
N VAL A 37 4.41 15.93 11.66
CA VAL A 37 3.02 15.60 12.00
C VAL A 37 2.38 14.63 11.00
N GLY A 38 2.92 14.53 9.80
CA GLY A 38 2.52 13.60 8.76
C GLY A 38 2.90 12.15 9.10
N PRO A 39 2.41 11.18 8.30
CA PRO A 39 2.67 9.77 8.54
C PRO A 39 4.17 9.46 8.52
N ARG A 40 4.67 8.84 9.58
CA ARG A 40 6.04 8.37 9.72
C ARG A 40 6.12 7.14 10.62
N ILE A 41 7.12 6.31 10.40
CA ILE A 41 7.39 5.19 11.29
C ILE A 41 8.16 5.69 12.51
N VAL A 42 7.72 5.24 13.67
CA VAL A 42 8.42 5.42 14.95
C VAL A 42 8.70 4.05 15.56
N THR A 43 9.83 3.94 16.24
CA THR A 43 10.23 2.74 16.98
C THR A 43 10.35 3.11 18.46
N ASP A 44 9.66 2.36 19.31
CA ASP A 44 9.69 2.50 20.76
C ASP A 44 9.69 1.12 21.43
N ASP A 45 9.53 1.07 22.76
CA ASP A 45 9.48 -0.18 23.53
C ASP A 45 8.33 -1.12 23.10
N ALA A 46 7.30 -0.59 22.45
CA ALA A 46 6.18 -1.36 21.91
C ALA A 46 6.39 -1.79 20.44
N GLY A 47 7.57 -1.53 19.85
CA GLY A 47 7.94 -1.87 18.49
C GLY A 47 7.65 -0.74 17.47
N GLU A 48 7.63 -1.09 16.19
CA GLU A 48 7.37 -0.13 15.11
C GLU A 48 5.89 0.16 14.97
N ALA A 49 5.58 1.42 14.64
CA ALA A 49 4.23 1.85 14.32
C ALA A 49 4.25 3.11 13.44
N TRP A 50 3.17 3.33 12.72
CA TRP A 50 2.87 4.62 12.13
C TRP A 50 2.51 5.63 13.22
N LEU A 51 3.06 6.83 13.13
CA LEU A 51 2.65 8.00 13.90
C LEU A 51 2.10 9.03 12.94
N PHE A 52 0.85 9.45 13.15
CA PHE A 52 0.16 10.45 12.35
C PHE A 52 -0.67 11.36 13.25
N GLU A 53 -0.44 12.67 13.19
CA GLU A 53 -1.08 13.67 14.07
C GLU A 53 -1.06 13.25 15.58
N GLY A 54 0.08 12.71 16.02
CA GLY A 54 0.25 12.22 17.40
C GLY A 54 -0.44 10.89 17.74
N LYS A 55 -1.20 10.32 16.82
CA LYS A 55 -1.87 9.01 16.98
C LYS A 55 -0.95 7.88 16.53
N ARG A 56 -0.73 6.86 17.38
CA ARG A 56 0.09 5.69 17.10
C ARG A 56 -0.79 4.57 16.52
N ILE A 57 -0.44 4.06 15.34
CA ILE A 57 -1.16 3.01 14.62
C ILE A 57 -0.19 1.90 14.28
N ALA A 58 -0.28 0.76 14.99
CA ALA A 58 0.60 -0.38 14.78
C ALA A 58 0.18 -1.21 13.57
N THR A 59 1.14 -1.70 12.80
CA THR A 59 0.91 -2.76 11.82
C THR A 59 0.91 -4.11 12.54
N THR A 60 -0.17 -4.85 12.44
CA THR A 60 -0.29 -6.15 13.10
C THR A 60 0.26 -7.27 12.22
N GLY A 61 0.69 -8.36 12.84
CA GLY A 61 1.18 -9.54 12.13
C GLY A 61 0.15 -10.19 11.21
N LEU A 62 -1.14 -9.92 11.40
CA LEU A 62 -2.20 -10.39 10.51
C LEU A 62 -2.15 -9.69 9.15
N ALA A 63 -1.79 -8.41 9.11
CA ALA A 63 -1.60 -7.66 7.85
C ALA A 63 -0.33 -8.11 7.10
N ALA A 64 0.61 -8.76 7.77
CA ALA A 64 1.90 -9.21 7.24
C ALA A 64 2.08 -10.73 7.33
N ALA A 65 1.00 -11.50 7.16
CA ALA A 65 1.00 -12.96 7.27
C ALA A 65 1.53 -13.68 6.01
N ALA A 66 1.74 -12.96 4.90
CA ALA A 66 2.17 -13.54 3.65
C ALA A 66 3.45 -14.39 3.79
N GLY A 67 3.41 -15.64 3.34
CA GLY A 67 4.52 -16.59 3.40
C GLY A 67 4.77 -17.23 4.75
N LYS A 68 4.01 -16.87 5.79
CA LYS A 68 4.08 -17.50 7.13
C LYS A 68 3.20 -18.74 7.18
N LYS A 69 3.57 -19.69 8.03
CA LYS A 69 2.72 -20.84 8.35
C LYS A 69 1.58 -20.39 9.27
N ARG A 70 0.49 -21.16 9.29
CA ARG A 70 -0.70 -20.80 10.07
C ARG A 70 -0.43 -20.64 11.58
N GLU A 71 0.44 -21.46 12.13
CA GLU A 71 0.88 -21.40 13.53
C GLU A 71 1.74 -20.18 13.88
N GLU A 72 2.25 -19.48 12.87
CA GLU A 72 3.05 -18.25 13.02
C GLU A 72 2.19 -16.97 12.91
N PHE A 73 0.89 -17.12 12.65
CA PHE A 73 -0.03 -15.96 12.58
C PHE A 73 -0.20 -15.35 13.97
N SER A 74 -0.04 -14.04 14.06
CA SER A 74 -0.11 -13.31 15.31
C SER A 74 -0.80 -11.95 15.11
N PRO A 75 -1.67 -11.54 16.03
CA PRO A 75 -2.22 -10.18 16.04
C PRO A 75 -1.24 -9.15 16.62
N MET A 76 -0.09 -9.60 17.14
CA MET A 76 0.90 -8.70 17.73
C MET A 76 1.51 -7.76 16.68
N PRO A 77 1.95 -6.56 17.06
CA PRO A 77 2.67 -5.66 16.18
C PRO A 77 3.92 -6.33 15.57
N VAL A 78 4.23 -5.97 14.34
CA VAL A 78 5.41 -6.44 13.60
C VAL A 78 6.21 -5.28 13.07
N THR A 79 7.51 -5.50 12.87
CA THR A 79 8.41 -4.55 12.21
C THR A 79 8.50 -4.85 10.71
N TYR A 80 9.00 -3.90 9.92
CA TYR A 80 9.26 -4.16 8.49
C TYR A 80 10.28 -5.29 8.29
N ALA A 81 11.23 -5.48 9.21
CA ALA A 81 12.19 -6.57 9.17
C ALA A 81 11.55 -7.97 9.36
N ASP A 82 10.40 -8.04 10.02
CA ASP A 82 9.65 -9.28 10.24
C ASP A 82 8.72 -9.62 9.07
N MET A 83 8.50 -8.68 8.15
CA MET A 83 7.59 -8.83 7.02
C MET A 83 8.29 -9.47 5.83
N ARG A 84 7.53 -10.20 5.01
CA ARG A 84 8.01 -10.61 3.70
C ARG A 84 8.22 -9.37 2.83
N GLU A 85 9.37 -9.28 2.18
CA GLU A 85 9.75 -8.12 1.34
C GLU A 85 8.69 -7.77 0.30
N GLY A 86 8.05 -8.77 -0.34
CA GLY A 86 6.94 -8.57 -1.27
C GLY A 86 5.69 -7.89 -0.68
N CYS A 87 5.62 -7.66 0.65
CA CYS A 87 4.54 -6.87 1.23
C CYS A 87 4.69 -5.37 0.95
N TYR A 88 5.93 -4.87 0.83
CA TYR A 88 6.25 -3.44 0.72
C TYR A 88 7.26 -3.08 -0.38
N GLU A 89 7.83 -4.08 -1.08
CA GLU A 89 8.79 -3.91 -2.18
C GLU A 89 8.20 -4.44 -3.51
N PRO A 90 7.99 -3.59 -4.52
CA PRO A 90 7.23 -3.99 -5.70
C PRO A 90 7.92 -5.06 -6.54
N LYS A 91 9.25 -5.04 -6.68
CA LYS A 91 9.98 -6.08 -7.43
C LYS A 91 9.88 -7.44 -6.76
N ALA A 92 9.99 -7.47 -5.43
CA ALA A 92 9.82 -8.68 -4.65
C ALA A 92 8.36 -9.18 -4.74
N ARG A 93 7.36 -8.27 -4.73
CA ARG A 93 5.95 -8.60 -4.94
C ARG A 93 5.74 -9.29 -6.29
N VAL A 94 6.25 -8.74 -7.38
CA VAL A 94 6.10 -9.31 -8.73
C VAL A 94 6.77 -10.68 -8.82
N ALA A 95 7.92 -10.88 -8.17
CA ALA A 95 8.58 -12.18 -8.11
C ALA A 95 7.71 -13.22 -7.37
N ASP A 96 7.08 -12.83 -6.27
CA ASP A 96 6.16 -13.68 -5.51
C ASP A 96 4.89 -14.00 -6.31
N MET A 97 4.28 -13.02 -6.96
CA MET A 97 3.13 -13.21 -7.86
C MET A 97 3.45 -14.23 -8.97
N THR A 98 4.61 -14.11 -9.60
CA THR A 98 5.04 -15.03 -10.66
C THR A 98 5.15 -16.46 -10.14
N LYS A 99 5.72 -16.66 -8.95
CA LYS A 99 5.80 -18.00 -8.31
C LYS A 99 4.41 -18.56 -7.98
N ALA A 100 3.46 -17.70 -7.63
CA ALA A 100 2.11 -18.07 -7.26
C ALA A 100 1.15 -18.21 -8.47
N GLY A 101 1.60 -17.95 -9.71
CA GLY A 101 0.74 -17.96 -10.89
C GLY A 101 -0.22 -16.77 -10.98
N VAL A 102 0.09 -15.66 -10.29
CA VAL A 102 -0.70 -14.43 -10.33
C VAL A 102 -0.17 -13.52 -11.44
N LEU A 103 -1.00 -13.25 -12.43
CA LEU A 103 -0.67 -12.40 -13.57
C LEU A 103 -0.67 -10.93 -13.20
N ALA A 104 -1.75 -10.47 -12.58
CA ALA A 104 -1.94 -9.07 -12.19
C ALA A 104 -2.65 -8.97 -10.84
N SER A 105 -2.48 -7.83 -10.18
CA SER A 105 -3.00 -7.57 -8.84
C SER A 105 -3.52 -6.13 -8.75
N LEU A 106 -4.76 -5.97 -8.27
CA LEU A 106 -5.31 -4.69 -7.80
C LEU A 106 -4.74 -4.40 -6.41
N CYS A 107 -4.06 -3.25 -6.26
CA CYS A 107 -3.27 -2.94 -5.07
C CYS A 107 -4.01 -1.96 -4.14
N PHE A 108 -4.65 -2.48 -3.09
CA PHE A 108 -5.35 -1.69 -2.08
C PHE A 108 -4.41 -1.17 -0.99
N PRO A 109 -4.71 -0.01 -0.38
CA PRO A 109 -3.96 0.53 0.73
C PRO A 109 -4.16 -0.27 2.02
N SER A 110 -3.19 -0.18 2.95
CA SER A 110 -3.31 -0.70 4.32
C SER A 110 -3.36 0.42 5.36
N PHE A 111 -2.32 1.24 5.50
CA PHE A 111 -2.29 2.33 6.48
C PHE A 111 -3.36 3.41 6.23
N PRO A 112 -3.63 3.85 4.98
CA PRO A 112 -4.72 4.78 4.70
C PRO A 112 -6.11 4.23 5.05
N ARG A 113 -6.25 2.94 5.29
CA ARG A 113 -7.52 2.24 5.50
C ARG A 113 -8.42 2.30 4.26
N PHE A 114 -9.64 1.80 4.38
CA PHE A 114 -10.58 1.78 3.26
C PHE A 114 -10.85 3.19 2.72
N CYS A 115 -10.65 3.38 1.42
CA CYS A 115 -10.85 4.66 0.69
C CYS A 115 -10.08 5.87 1.27
N GLY A 116 -8.98 5.66 2.00
CA GLY A 116 -8.24 6.77 2.60
C GLY A 116 -8.87 7.33 3.87
N GLN A 117 -9.63 6.51 4.61
CA GLN A 117 -10.36 6.93 5.81
C GLN A 117 -9.46 7.58 6.86
N THR A 118 -8.21 7.12 7.01
CA THR A 118 -7.22 7.74 7.93
C THR A 118 -7.07 9.24 7.65
N PHE A 119 -7.02 9.64 6.38
CA PHE A 119 -6.86 11.04 5.98
C PHE A 119 -8.18 11.80 5.96
N THR A 120 -9.31 11.09 5.77
CA THR A 120 -10.64 11.68 5.95
C THR A 120 -10.89 12.06 7.41
N GLU A 121 -10.30 11.35 8.36
CA GLU A 121 -10.38 11.60 9.82
C GLU A 121 -9.28 12.56 10.33
N ALA A 122 -8.42 13.09 9.45
CA ALA A 122 -7.35 14.02 9.82
C ALA A 122 -7.91 15.32 10.41
N ASP A 123 -7.25 15.83 11.44
CA ASP A 123 -7.60 17.08 12.08
C ASP A 123 -7.22 18.28 11.18
N ASP A 124 -6.09 18.19 10.47
CA ASP A 124 -5.66 19.16 9.46
C ASP A 124 -6.05 18.70 8.04
N ARG A 125 -7.02 19.41 7.44
CA ARG A 125 -7.53 19.10 6.10
C ARG A 125 -6.51 19.32 4.99
N GLU A 126 -5.60 20.28 5.13
CA GLU A 126 -4.51 20.49 4.18
C GLU A 126 -3.54 19.31 4.22
N LEU A 127 -3.13 18.91 5.40
CA LEU A 127 -2.28 17.73 5.59
C LEU A 127 -2.96 16.46 5.06
N GLY A 128 -4.25 16.27 5.36
CA GLY A 128 -5.03 15.14 4.86
C GLY A 128 -5.01 15.05 3.33
N LEU A 129 -5.25 16.17 2.63
CA LEU A 129 -5.21 16.23 1.16
C LEU A 129 -3.80 15.91 0.62
N LEU A 130 -2.77 16.50 1.20
CA LEU A 130 -1.39 16.23 0.79
C LEU A 130 -1.00 14.75 1.02
N CYS A 131 -1.52 14.13 2.07
CA CYS A 131 -1.31 12.70 2.33
C CYS A 131 -2.00 11.82 1.29
N VAL A 132 -3.21 12.17 0.85
CA VAL A 132 -3.91 11.50 -0.26
C VAL A 132 -3.08 11.59 -1.55
N GLN A 133 -2.62 12.78 -1.90
CA GLN A 133 -1.83 13.02 -3.10
C GLN A 133 -0.48 12.28 -3.06
N ALA A 134 0.20 12.30 -1.93
CA ALA A 134 1.47 11.61 -1.74
C ALA A 134 1.34 10.08 -1.90
N TYR A 135 0.26 9.50 -1.34
CA TYR A 135 -0.05 8.07 -1.52
C TYR A 135 -0.30 7.75 -3.00
N ASN A 136 -1.16 8.52 -3.67
CA ASN A 136 -1.52 8.28 -5.07
C ASN A 136 -0.31 8.42 -6.00
N ASP A 137 0.55 9.40 -5.77
CA ASP A 137 1.78 9.58 -6.53
C ASP A 137 2.74 8.39 -6.34
N TRP A 138 2.93 7.93 -5.11
CA TRP A 138 3.73 6.75 -4.83
C TRP A 138 3.14 5.49 -5.49
N MET A 139 1.83 5.29 -5.34
CA MET A 139 1.13 4.12 -5.89
C MET A 139 1.28 4.03 -7.40
N ILE A 140 1.13 5.14 -8.11
CA ILE A 140 1.21 5.19 -9.58
C ILE A 140 2.67 5.15 -10.04
N ASP A 141 3.51 6.04 -9.50
CA ASP A 141 4.84 6.30 -10.05
C ASP A 141 5.87 5.27 -9.60
N GLU A 142 5.79 4.75 -8.37
CA GLU A 142 6.76 3.79 -7.82
C GLU A 142 6.21 2.37 -7.78
N TRP A 143 5.14 2.14 -6.99
CA TRP A 143 4.65 0.79 -6.77
C TRP A 143 4.22 0.14 -8.08
N CYS A 144 3.24 0.70 -8.76
CA CYS A 144 2.73 0.15 -10.02
C CYS A 144 3.62 0.50 -11.22
N GLY A 145 4.33 1.63 -11.16
CA GLY A 145 5.29 2.03 -12.20
C GLY A 145 6.50 1.10 -12.34
N THR A 146 6.81 0.29 -11.33
CA THR A 146 7.89 -0.71 -11.38
C THR A 146 7.61 -1.81 -12.43
N GLU A 147 6.37 -2.30 -12.51
CA GLU A 147 5.95 -3.35 -13.46
C GLU A 147 4.54 -3.03 -14.01
N PRO A 148 4.46 -2.15 -15.00
CA PRO A 148 3.19 -1.75 -15.60
C PRO A 148 2.40 -2.94 -16.13
N GLY A 149 1.11 -3.00 -15.81
CA GLY A 149 0.21 -4.09 -16.21
C GLY A 149 0.24 -5.31 -15.29
N ARG A 150 1.21 -5.42 -14.36
CA ARG A 150 1.25 -6.45 -13.32
C ARG A 150 0.66 -5.95 -12.00
N LEU A 151 1.00 -4.73 -11.60
CA LEU A 151 0.47 -4.04 -10.45
C LEU A 151 -0.48 -2.95 -10.94
N ILE A 152 -1.73 -3.01 -10.53
CA ILE A 152 -2.80 -2.11 -10.98
C ILE A 152 -3.12 -1.15 -9.83
N PRO A 153 -2.96 0.18 -10.03
CA PRO A 153 -3.09 1.15 -8.96
C PRO A 153 -4.54 1.32 -8.52
N MET A 154 -4.75 1.34 -7.20
CA MET A 154 -5.97 1.79 -6.58
C MET A 154 -5.70 3.10 -5.86
N ILE A 155 -6.22 4.20 -6.39
CA ILE A 155 -6.09 5.51 -5.77
C ILE A 155 -7.08 5.67 -4.62
N ILE A 156 -6.73 6.55 -3.68
CA ILE A 156 -7.63 7.01 -2.61
C ILE A 156 -8.07 8.45 -2.89
N LEU A 157 -9.21 8.85 -2.34
CA LEU A 157 -9.82 10.14 -2.65
C LEU A 157 -10.12 10.94 -1.37
N PRO A 158 -10.05 12.29 -1.44
CA PRO A 158 -10.45 13.16 -0.35
C PRO A 158 -11.99 13.23 -0.26
N LEU A 159 -12.61 12.18 0.27
CA LEU A 159 -14.07 11.98 0.26
C LEU A 159 -14.86 13.01 1.10
N TRP A 160 -14.18 13.86 1.85
CA TRP A 160 -14.83 14.97 2.59
C TRP A 160 -15.19 16.17 1.72
N ASP A 161 -14.69 16.21 0.45
CA ASP A 161 -14.99 17.30 -0.49
C ASP A 161 -15.07 16.72 -1.92
N PRO A 162 -16.26 16.77 -2.56
CA PRO A 162 -16.45 16.20 -3.88
C PRO A 162 -15.68 16.94 -4.99
N LEU A 163 -15.38 18.23 -4.83
CA LEU A 163 -14.60 18.97 -5.82
C LEU A 163 -13.13 18.60 -5.75
N LEU A 164 -12.59 18.43 -4.54
CA LEU A 164 -11.23 17.91 -4.35
C LEU A 164 -11.11 16.47 -4.86
N ALA A 165 -12.13 15.64 -4.63
CA ALA A 165 -12.14 14.27 -5.13
C ALA A 165 -12.14 14.23 -6.67
N ALA A 166 -12.96 15.06 -7.34
CA ALA A 166 -12.96 15.18 -8.79
C ALA A 166 -11.60 15.65 -9.34
N ALA A 167 -11.03 16.69 -8.73
CA ALA A 167 -9.72 17.20 -9.11
C ALA A 167 -8.62 16.16 -8.97
N GLU A 168 -8.67 15.34 -7.91
CA GLU A 168 -7.68 14.28 -7.68
C GLU A 168 -7.83 13.14 -8.69
N ILE A 169 -9.05 12.76 -9.08
CA ILE A 169 -9.29 11.80 -10.17
C ILE A 169 -8.68 12.32 -11.48
N GLU A 170 -8.96 13.58 -11.85
CA GLU A 170 -8.40 14.19 -13.05
C GLU A 170 -6.85 14.24 -13.00
N ARG A 171 -6.29 14.65 -11.86
CA ARG A 171 -4.84 14.72 -11.65
C ARG A 171 -4.17 13.37 -11.82
N THR A 172 -4.73 12.32 -11.24
CA THR A 172 -4.17 10.97 -11.30
C THR A 172 -4.38 10.31 -12.66
N ALA A 173 -5.54 10.52 -13.29
CA ALA A 173 -5.80 10.02 -14.65
C ALA A 173 -4.85 10.63 -15.70
N ALA A 174 -4.35 11.85 -15.48
CA ALA A 174 -3.35 12.45 -16.37
C ALA A 174 -1.95 11.81 -16.29
N LYS A 175 -1.70 10.95 -15.30
CA LYS A 175 -0.43 10.23 -15.15
C LYS A 175 -0.38 8.91 -15.95
N GLY A 176 -1.50 8.39 -16.43
CA GLY A 176 -1.60 7.18 -17.24
C GLY A 176 -2.60 6.18 -16.71
#